data_ba4be3ba31bdf23242d8468422a28c4b
#
_entry.id   ba4be3ba31bdf23242d8468422a28c4b
#
_cell.length_a   1.000
_cell.length_b   1.000
_cell.length_c   1.000
_cell.angle_alpha   90.00
_cell.angle_beta   90.00
_cell.angle_gamma   90.00
#
_symmetry.space_group_name_H-M   'P 1'
#
loop_
_entity.id
_entity.type
_entity.pdbx_description
1 polymer ?
#
loop_
_entity_poly.entity_id
_entity_poly.type
_entity_poly.pdbx_seq_one_letter_code
_entity_poly.pdbx_strand_id
1 'polypeptide(L)'
;MKFRNAHVCAKHHKSFRDYELLCRLDRVKGVDMGRSYSNDKACSMFVKSIASVSKQNIVEKLQSAKFISLTMDGSTDFTGDDLEFIYTRSCSNGIKEDNFLYIGEININMDSK
;
A
#
# COMPACT_ATOMS: atom_id res chain seq x y z
N MET A 1 14.97 10.42 -4.73
CA MET A 1 14.70 9.79 -6.05
C MET A 1 14.26 8.33 -5.92
N LYS A 2 14.94 7.53 -5.15
CA LYS A 2 14.62 6.10 -5.01
C LYS A 2 13.21 5.84 -4.49
N PHE A 3 12.78 6.53 -3.44
CA PHE A 3 11.41 6.41 -2.94
C PHE A 3 10.38 6.88 -3.97
N ARG A 4 10.67 7.91 -4.74
CA ARG A 4 9.80 8.37 -5.82
C ARG A 4 9.63 7.33 -6.90
N ASN A 5 10.73 6.69 -7.30
CA ASN A 5 10.70 5.62 -8.30
C ASN A 5 9.90 4.42 -7.81
N ALA A 6 10.08 4.03 -6.54
CA ALA A 6 9.29 2.96 -5.94
C ALA A 6 7.81 3.32 -5.86
N HIS A 7 7.49 4.55 -5.49
CA HIS A 7 6.11 5.03 -5.43
C HIS A 7 5.44 5.03 -6.81
N VAL A 8 6.16 5.44 -7.86
CA VAL A 8 5.65 5.40 -9.23
C VAL A 8 5.33 3.97 -9.65
N CYS A 9 6.19 3.01 -9.34
CA CYS A 9 5.95 1.60 -9.64
C CYS A 9 4.67 1.10 -8.96
N ALA A 10 4.48 1.40 -7.69
CA ALA A 10 3.29 0.99 -6.96
C ALA A 10 2.02 1.68 -7.49
N LYS A 11 2.08 2.98 -7.71
CA LYS A 11 0.94 3.77 -8.16
C LYS A 11 0.43 3.37 -9.55
N HIS A 12 1.34 3.03 -10.44
CA HIS A 12 1.02 2.71 -11.85
C HIS A 12 1.00 1.22 -12.14
N HIS A 13 0.99 0.38 -11.11
CA HIS A 13 0.94 -1.08 -11.24
C HIS A 13 2.08 -1.65 -12.08
N LYS A 14 3.28 -1.06 -11.95
CA LYS A 14 4.47 -1.54 -12.64
C LYS A 14 5.15 -2.63 -11.83
N SER A 15 5.92 -3.50 -12.51
CA SER A 15 6.71 -4.49 -11.80
C SER A 15 7.84 -3.84 -11.00
N PHE A 16 8.31 -4.53 -9.96
CA PHE A 16 9.45 -4.03 -9.20
C PHE A 16 10.75 -4.03 -10.02
N ARG A 17 10.80 -4.80 -11.11
CA ARG A 17 11.92 -4.75 -12.05
C ARG A 17 11.96 -3.44 -12.83
N ASP A 18 10.82 -2.83 -13.09
CA ASP A 18 10.76 -1.51 -13.70
C ASP A 18 11.41 -0.44 -12.85
N TYR A 19 11.47 -0.64 -11.54
CA TYR A 19 12.21 0.22 -10.64
C TYR A 19 13.71 0.30 -11.00
N GLU A 20 14.31 -0.84 -11.34
CA GLU A 20 15.71 -0.87 -11.77
C GLU A 20 15.92 -0.04 -13.03
N LEU A 21 15.00 -0.14 -13.97
CA LEU A 21 15.05 0.65 -15.20
C LEU A 21 14.96 2.15 -14.91
N LEU A 22 14.06 2.55 -14.02
CA LEU A 22 13.93 3.94 -13.62
C LEU A 22 15.19 4.47 -12.95
N CYS A 23 15.83 3.67 -12.11
CA CYS A 23 17.09 4.04 -11.48
C CYS A 23 18.22 4.19 -12.51
N ARG A 24 18.29 3.30 -13.50
CA ARG A 24 19.26 3.42 -14.59
C ARG A 24 19.03 4.70 -15.41
N LEU A 25 17.77 4.99 -15.71
CA LEU A 25 17.41 6.20 -16.45
C LEU A 25 17.86 7.45 -15.69
N ASP A 26 17.65 7.49 -14.38
CA ASP A 26 18.08 8.63 -13.56
C ASP A 26 19.59 8.78 -13.56
N ARG A 27 20.35 7.68 -13.54
CA ARG A 27 21.82 7.74 -13.66
C ARG A 27 22.27 8.31 -15.01
N VAL A 28 21.62 7.88 -16.10
CA VAL A 28 21.92 8.40 -17.44
C VAL A 28 21.66 9.89 -17.52
N LYS A 29 20.65 10.38 -16.82
CA LYS A 29 20.32 11.80 -16.73
C LYS A 29 21.25 12.58 -15.81
N GLY A 30 22.21 11.93 -15.16
CA GLY A 30 23.18 12.58 -14.29
C GLY A 30 22.74 12.72 -12.84
N VAL A 31 21.65 12.06 -12.44
CA VAL A 31 21.24 12.05 -11.04
C VAL A 31 22.11 11.06 -10.27
N ASP A 32 22.65 11.50 -9.13
CA ASP A 32 23.42 10.62 -8.25
C ASP A 32 22.48 9.69 -7.49
N MET A 33 22.44 8.42 -7.91
CA MET A 33 21.60 7.40 -7.32
C MET A 33 22.33 6.49 -6.34
N GLY A 34 23.66 6.67 -6.19
CA GLY A 34 24.46 5.75 -5.41
C GLY A 34 24.55 4.36 -6.04
N ARG A 35 25.16 3.42 -5.32
CA ARG A 35 25.39 2.05 -5.82
C ARG A 35 24.44 1.02 -5.25
N SER A 36 23.72 1.36 -4.16
CA SER A 36 22.87 0.45 -3.41
C SER A 36 21.40 0.76 -3.63
N TYR A 37 20.55 -0.20 -3.28
CA TYR A 37 19.09 -0.04 -3.26
C TYR A 37 18.50 0.29 -4.64
N SER A 38 19.05 -0.32 -5.70
CA SER A 38 18.57 -0.13 -7.07
C SER A 38 17.94 -1.38 -7.67
N ASN A 39 17.71 -2.44 -6.89
CA ASN A 39 17.13 -3.69 -7.36
C ASN A 39 15.66 -3.82 -6.95
N ASP A 40 15.02 -4.89 -7.44
CA ASP A 40 13.61 -5.17 -7.17
C ASP A 40 13.32 -5.39 -5.68
N LYS A 41 14.25 -5.99 -4.96
CA LYS A 41 14.10 -6.21 -3.50
C LYS A 41 14.08 -4.89 -2.74
N ALA A 42 14.93 -3.95 -3.14
CA ALA A 42 14.94 -2.62 -2.57
C ALA A 42 13.63 -1.88 -2.87
N CYS A 43 13.10 -2.02 -4.08
CA CYS A 43 11.80 -1.47 -4.45
C CYS A 43 10.69 -1.99 -3.54
N SER A 44 10.64 -3.30 -3.33
CA SER A 44 9.67 -3.92 -2.42
C SER A 44 9.76 -3.34 -1.01
N MET A 45 10.97 -3.17 -0.50
CA MET A 45 11.21 -2.61 0.83
C MET A 45 10.71 -1.17 0.92
N PHE A 46 10.99 -0.35 -0.09
CA PHE A 46 10.52 1.04 -0.12
C PHE A 46 9.01 1.14 -0.22
N VAL A 47 8.38 0.30 -1.03
CA VAL A 47 6.92 0.26 -1.16
C VAL A 47 6.27 -0.12 0.18
N LYS A 48 6.82 -1.08 0.89
CA LYS A 48 6.34 -1.46 2.23
C LYS A 48 6.45 -0.31 3.22
N SER A 49 7.54 0.44 3.18
CA SER A 49 7.73 1.61 4.04
C SER A 49 6.71 2.71 3.74
N ILE A 50 6.47 3.00 2.46
CA ILE A 50 5.46 3.97 2.02
C ILE A 50 4.07 3.54 2.48
N ALA A 51 3.73 2.27 2.29
CA ALA A 51 2.44 1.72 2.71
C ALA A 51 2.23 1.81 4.22
N SER A 52 3.28 1.54 5.00
CA SER A 52 3.24 1.64 6.46
C SER A 52 2.94 3.08 6.92
N VAL A 53 3.60 4.06 6.34
CA VAL A 53 3.36 5.48 6.65
C VAL A 53 1.95 5.89 6.25
N SER A 54 1.50 5.49 5.07
CA SER A 54 0.16 5.80 4.59
C SER A 54 -0.92 5.20 5.51
N LYS A 55 -0.73 3.96 5.94
CA LYS A 55 -1.65 3.29 6.88
C LYS A 55 -1.70 4.02 8.22
N GLN A 56 -0.56 4.43 8.73
CA GLN A 56 -0.47 5.19 9.98
C GLN A 56 -1.23 6.51 9.87
N ASN A 57 -1.09 7.22 8.76
CA ASN A 57 -1.81 8.47 8.52
C ASN A 57 -3.33 8.25 8.48
N ILE A 58 -3.78 7.16 7.87
CA ILE A 58 -5.21 6.79 7.85
C ILE A 58 -5.72 6.52 9.26
N VAL A 59 -4.97 5.76 10.05
CA VAL A 59 -5.36 5.43 11.43
C VAL A 59 -5.46 6.71 12.28
N GLU A 60 -4.52 7.62 12.14
CA GLU A 60 -4.55 8.91 12.87
C GLU A 60 -5.78 9.74 12.48
N LYS A 61 -6.12 9.80 11.20
CA LYS A 61 -7.33 10.47 10.74
C LYS A 61 -8.61 9.85 11.31
N LEU A 62 -8.65 8.52 11.38
CA LEU A 62 -9.80 7.81 11.93
C LEU A 62 -9.97 8.06 13.43
N GLN A 63 -8.87 8.18 14.18
CA GLN A 63 -8.91 8.48 15.59
C GLN A 63 -9.48 9.86 15.88
N SER A 64 -9.30 10.81 14.99
CA SER A 64 -9.83 12.18 15.14
C SER A 64 -11.23 12.35 14.53
N ALA A 65 -11.76 11.37 13.82
CA ALA A 65 -13.09 11.45 13.21
C ALA A 65 -14.20 11.19 14.23
N LYS A 66 -15.29 11.94 14.12
CA LYS A 66 -16.45 11.77 15.01
C LYS A 66 -17.27 10.53 14.64
N PHE A 67 -17.37 10.22 13.33
CA PHE A 67 -18.15 9.10 12.84
C PHE A 67 -17.33 8.33 11.84
N ILE A 68 -17.32 7.02 11.98
CA ILE A 68 -16.61 6.11 11.10
C ILE A 68 -17.58 5.00 10.70
N SER A 69 -17.60 4.68 9.41
CA SER A 69 -18.31 3.52 8.89
C SER A 69 -17.30 2.51 8.38
N LEU A 70 -17.48 1.24 8.73
CA LEU A 70 -16.67 0.15 8.25
C LEU A 70 -17.47 -0.64 7.21
N THR A 71 -16.84 -0.90 6.08
CA THR A 71 -17.37 -1.78 5.06
C THR A 71 -16.44 -2.98 4.93
N MET A 72 -16.98 -4.16 5.07
CA MET A 72 -16.24 -5.41 4.94
C MET A 72 -16.76 -6.16 3.73
N ASP A 73 -15.85 -6.61 2.91
CA ASP A 73 -16.16 -7.37 1.70
C ASP A 73 -15.27 -8.59 1.64
N GLY A 74 -15.86 -9.74 1.35
CA GLY A 74 -15.14 -11.00 1.22
C GLY A 74 -14.98 -11.37 -0.25
N SER A 75 -13.86 -11.96 -0.58
CA SER A 75 -13.57 -12.45 -1.93
C SER A 75 -12.71 -13.71 -1.85
N THR A 76 -12.95 -14.63 -2.77
CA THR A 76 -12.10 -15.80 -2.93
C THR A 76 -11.15 -15.56 -4.09
N ASP A 77 -9.85 -15.70 -3.83
CA ASP A 77 -8.86 -15.53 -4.88
C ASP A 77 -8.76 -16.76 -5.79
N PHE A 78 -7.94 -16.69 -6.81
CA PHE A 78 -7.78 -17.79 -7.77
C PHE A 78 -7.08 -19.01 -7.17
N THR A 79 -6.42 -18.88 -6.01
CA THR A 79 -5.80 -19.99 -5.30
C THR A 79 -6.77 -20.69 -4.34
N GLY A 80 -8.00 -20.16 -4.20
CA GLY A 80 -9.01 -20.69 -3.32
C GLY A 80 -8.99 -20.14 -1.89
N ASP A 81 -8.12 -19.20 -1.61
CA ASP A 81 -8.06 -18.54 -0.30
C ASP A 81 -9.15 -17.47 -0.18
N ASP A 82 -9.85 -17.48 0.95
CA ASP A 82 -10.83 -16.45 1.24
C ASP A 82 -10.13 -15.22 1.83
N LEU A 83 -10.36 -14.08 1.20
CA LEU A 83 -9.78 -12.80 1.59
C LEU A 83 -10.87 -11.88 2.09
N GLU A 84 -10.55 -11.09 3.10
CA GLU A 84 -11.42 -10.06 3.63
C GLU A 84 -10.80 -8.69 3.41
N PHE A 85 -11.60 -7.79 2.84
CA PHE A 85 -11.22 -6.40 2.60
C PHE A 85 -11.97 -5.52 3.57
N ILE A 86 -11.27 -4.62 4.23
CA ILE A 86 -11.86 -3.66 5.14
C ILE A 86 -11.64 -2.26 4.59
N TYR A 87 -12.74 -1.56 4.33
CA TYR A 87 -12.74 -0.16 3.90
C TYR A 87 -13.35 0.69 5.00
N THR A 88 -12.84 1.89 5.15
CA THR A 88 -13.37 2.84 6.10
C THR A 88 -13.92 4.05 5.37
N ARG A 89 -15.03 4.55 5.85
CA ARG A 89 -15.58 5.83 5.42
C ARG A 89 -15.64 6.74 6.63
N SER A 90 -15.03 7.90 6.51
CA SER A 90 -15.04 8.90 7.56
C SER A 90 -15.50 10.24 7.00
N CYS A 91 -16.01 11.09 7.87
CA CYS A 91 -16.41 12.43 7.51
C CYS A 91 -15.70 13.41 8.44
N SER A 92 -14.97 14.34 7.85
CA SER A 92 -14.28 15.38 8.58
C SER A 92 -14.56 16.71 7.91
N ASN A 93 -15.06 17.69 8.66
CA ASN A 93 -15.41 19.00 8.14
C ASN A 93 -16.39 18.96 6.95
N GLY A 94 -17.32 18.00 6.98
CA GLY A 94 -18.30 17.82 5.90
C GLY A 94 -17.78 17.11 4.66
N ILE A 95 -16.54 16.67 4.65
CA ILE A 95 -15.92 15.98 3.51
C ILE A 95 -15.87 14.49 3.81
N LYS A 96 -16.45 13.68 2.91
CA LYS A 96 -16.37 12.23 2.98
C LYS A 96 -15.03 11.75 2.47
N GLU A 97 -14.43 10.79 3.17
CA GLU A 97 -13.18 10.18 2.74
C GLU A 97 -13.30 8.66 2.86
N ASP A 98 -13.05 7.96 1.76
CA ASP A 98 -13.05 6.51 1.73
C ASP A 98 -11.61 6.03 1.65
N ASN A 99 -11.23 5.12 2.55
CA ASN A 99 -9.88 4.57 2.60
C ASN A 99 -9.91 3.06 2.68
N PHE A 100 -8.99 2.42 1.96
CA PHE A 100 -8.69 1.02 2.13
C PHE A 100 -7.82 0.87 3.38
N LEU A 101 -8.25 0.04 4.31
CA LEU A 101 -7.55 -0.13 5.58
C LEU A 101 -6.78 -1.43 5.67
N TYR A 102 -7.38 -2.54 5.25
CA TYR A 102 -6.80 -3.86 5.52
C TYR A 102 -7.26 -4.90 4.52
N ILE A 103 -6.38 -5.83 4.20
CA ILE A 103 -6.68 -7.07 3.50
C ILE A 103 -6.03 -8.21 4.28
N GLY A 104 -6.75 -9.31 4.47
CA GLY A 104 -6.23 -10.46 5.18
C GLY A 104 -7.01 -11.72 4.86
N GLU A 105 -6.44 -12.86 5.21
CA GLU A 105 -7.07 -14.14 5.05
C GLU A 105 -8.07 -14.38 6.19
N ILE A 106 -9.22 -14.95 5.82
CA ILE A 106 -10.19 -15.39 6.79
C ILE A 106 -9.74 -16.75 7.31
N ASN A 107 -9.46 -16.83 8.60
CA ASN A 107 -9.09 -18.09 9.24
C ASN A 107 -10.32 -18.74 9.85
N ILE A 108 -10.92 -19.68 9.12
CA ILE A 108 -12.14 -20.36 9.52
C ILE A 108 -11.94 -21.20 10.79
N ASN A 109 -10.72 -21.64 11.05
CA ASN A 109 -10.44 -22.46 12.24
C ASN A 109 -10.58 -21.68 13.56
N MET A 110 -10.54 -20.38 13.52
CA MET A 110 -10.75 -19.53 14.69
C MET A 110 -12.22 -19.45 15.11
N ASP A 111 -13.13 -19.73 14.20
CA ASP A 111 -14.55 -19.60 14.43
C ASP A 111 -15.20 -20.88 14.98
N SER A 112 -14.44 -21.95 15.06
CA SER A 112 -14.92 -23.24 15.56
C SER A 112 -15.00 -23.33 17.07
N LYS A 113 -14.84 -22.25 17.75
CA LYS A 113 -14.90 -22.20 19.21
C LYS A 113 -16.30 -21.87 19.68
#